data_ee0406825435faf05204f7ed5cd1cd93
#
_entry.id   ee0406825435faf05204f7ed5cd1cd93
#
_cell.length_a   1.000
_cell.length_b   1.000
_cell.length_c   1.000
_cell.angle_alpha   90.00
_cell.angle_beta   90.00
_cell.angle_gamma   90.00
#
_symmetry.space_group_name_H-M   'P 1'
#
loop_
_entity.id
_entity.type
_entity.pdbx_description
1 polymer ?
#
loop_
_entity_poly.entity_id
_entity_poly.type
_entity_poly.pdbx_seq_one_letter_code
_entity_poly.pdbx_strand_id
1 'polypeptide(L)' 'MEVDNMVHMANQIANFFASYPTEQAVAGVADHLQKFWEPRMRKQITEYVAHGGVGLHNLAIEAVNRLH' A
#
# COMPACT_ATOMS: atom_id res chain seq x y z
N MET A 1 11.23 -6.82 6.15
CA MET A 1 10.38 -7.73 5.33
C MET A 1 10.97 -7.86 3.94
N GLU A 2 10.89 -9.02 3.36
CA GLU A 2 11.40 -9.23 2.01
C GLU A 2 10.54 -8.47 1.00
N VAL A 3 11.20 -7.80 0.03
CA VAL A 3 10.53 -6.86 -0.88
C VAL A 3 9.41 -7.52 -1.69
N ASP A 4 9.66 -8.71 -2.25
CA ASP A 4 8.64 -9.36 -3.06
C ASP A 4 7.40 -9.71 -2.25
N ASN A 5 7.58 -10.13 -1.01
CA ASN A 5 6.46 -10.40 -0.11
C ASN A 5 5.71 -9.13 0.26
N MET A 6 6.43 -8.06 0.51
CA MET A 6 5.83 -6.77 0.82
C MET A 6 4.95 -6.29 -0.34
N VAL A 7 5.47 -6.34 -1.55
CA VAL A 7 4.73 -5.94 -2.76
C VAL A 7 3.49 -6.82 -2.93
N HIS A 8 3.66 -8.14 -2.78
CA HIS A 8 2.56 -9.08 -2.92
C HIS A 8 1.43 -8.80 -1.91
N MET A 9 1.80 -8.58 -0.65
CA MET A 9 0.82 -8.28 0.41
C MET A 9 0.09 -6.97 0.14
N ALA A 10 0.83 -5.93 -0.25
CA ALA A 10 0.22 -4.63 -0.55
C ALA A 10 -0.74 -4.75 -1.75
N ASN A 11 -0.36 -5.51 -2.77
CA ASN A 11 -1.20 -5.72 -3.94
C ASN A 11 -2.46 -6.52 -3.62
N GLN A 12 -2.39 -7.49 -2.72
CA GLN A 12 -3.58 -8.22 -2.27
C GLN A 12 -4.58 -7.28 -1.60
N ILE A 13 -4.09 -6.38 -0.76
CA ILE A 13 -4.94 -5.39 -0.10
C ILE A 13 -5.57 -4.47 -1.15
N ALA A 14 -4.77 -3.99 -2.11
CA ALA A 14 -5.27 -3.12 -3.18
C ALA A 14 -6.34 -3.83 -4.02
N ASN A 15 -6.12 -5.10 -4.34
CA ASN A 15 -7.08 -5.88 -5.12
C ASN A 15 -8.41 -6.06 -4.38
N PHE A 16 -8.36 -6.23 -3.07
CA PHE A 16 -9.57 -6.33 -2.26
C PHE A 16 -10.43 -5.07 -2.38
N PHE A 17 -9.80 -3.91 -2.40
CA PHE A 17 -10.52 -2.63 -2.47
C PHE A 17 -10.79 -2.15 -3.90
N ALA A 18 -10.26 -2.85 -4.92
CA ALA A 18 -10.31 -2.37 -6.31
C ALA A 18 -11.73 -2.24 -6.86
N SER A 19 -12.70 -2.96 -6.30
CA SER A 19 -14.09 -2.87 -6.75
C SER A 19 -14.85 -1.66 -6.19
N TYR A 20 -14.28 -0.96 -5.21
CA TYR A 20 -14.86 0.26 -4.67
C TYR A 20 -14.51 1.45 -5.54
N PRO A 21 -15.29 2.55 -5.46
CA PRO A 21 -14.87 3.80 -6.12
C PRO A 21 -13.46 4.17 -5.71
N THR A 22 -12.69 4.74 -6.64
CA THR A 22 -11.26 4.96 -6.46
C THR A 22 -10.90 5.64 -5.14
N GLU A 23 -11.60 6.72 -4.80
CA GLU A 23 -11.30 7.47 -3.57
C GLU A 23 -11.51 6.61 -2.32
N GLN A 24 -12.58 5.82 -2.31
CA GLN A 24 -12.86 4.90 -1.20
C GLN A 24 -11.82 3.78 -1.17
N ALA A 25 -11.43 3.28 -2.33
CA ALA A 25 -10.42 2.22 -2.42
C ALA A 25 -9.09 2.68 -1.86
N VAL A 26 -8.63 3.86 -2.25
CA VAL A 26 -7.37 4.42 -1.75
C VAL A 26 -7.43 4.62 -0.24
N ALA A 27 -8.51 5.20 0.25
CA ALA A 27 -8.70 5.41 1.69
C ALA A 27 -8.72 4.08 2.45
N GLY A 28 -9.36 3.05 1.88
CA GLY A 28 -9.42 1.73 2.49
C GLY A 28 -8.05 1.08 2.60
N VAL A 29 -7.26 1.15 1.54
CA VAL A 29 -5.91 0.60 1.55
C VAL A 29 -5.04 1.35 2.58
N ALA A 30 -5.08 2.68 2.57
CA ALA A 30 -4.30 3.49 3.50
C ALA A 30 -4.67 3.17 4.95
N ASP A 31 -5.97 3.09 5.25
CA ASP A 31 -6.46 2.75 6.58
C ASP A 31 -5.97 1.37 7.03
N HIS A 32 -6.02 0.40 6.13
CA HIS A 32 -5.55 -0.95 6.42
C HIS A 32 -4.06 -0.96 6.78
N LEU A 33 -3.25 -0.29 5.97
CA LEU A 33 -1.81 -0.22 6.23
C LEU A 33 -1.54 0.49 7.56
N GLN A 34 -2.26 1.58 7.83
CA GLN A 34 -2.07 2.36 9.05
C GLN A 34 -2.42 1.57 10.30
N LYS A 35 -3.47 0.74 10.23
CA LYS A 35 -3.97 0.00 11.40
C LYS A 35 -3.26 -1.33 11.62
N PHE A 36 -2.88 -2.03 10.54
CA PHE A 36 -2.43 -3.41 10.67
C PHE A 36 -0.95 -3.62 10.38
N TRP A 37 -0.32 -2.74 9.60
CA TRP A 37 1.11 -2.88 9.35
C TRP A 37 1.91 -2.19 10.44
N GLU A 38 3.00 -2.85 10.87
CA GLU A 38 3.90 -2.26 11.84
C GLU A 38 4.60 -1.03 11.26
N PRO A 39 5.01 -0.07 12.12
CA PRO A 39 5.70 1.14 11.63
C PRO A 39 6.90 0.85 10.74
N ARG A 40 7.66 -0.22 11.05
CA ARG A 40 8.81 -0.61 10.24
C ARG A 40 8.40 -1.00 8.82
N MET A 41 7.30 -1.74 8.70
CA MET A 41 6.77 -2.14 7.39
C MET A 41 6.25 -0.95 6.61
N ARG A 42 5.54 -0.04 7.27
CA ARG A 42 5.04 1.18 6.62
C ARG A 42 6.21 2.03 6.12
N LYS A 43 7.26 2.16 6.91
CA LYS A 43 8.46 2.89 6.50
C LYS A 43 9.10 2.25 5.27
N GLN A 44 9.19 0.93 5.27
CA GLN A 44 9.79 0.20 4.15
C GLN A 44 9.03 0.43 2.85
N ILE A 45 7.70 0.31 2.88
CA ILE A 45 6.91 0.51 1.66
C ILE A 45 6.91 1.98 1.23
N THR A 46 6.95 2.90 2.17
CA THR A 46 7.04 4.33 1.86
C THR A 46 8.35 4.63 1.10
N GLU A 47 9.45 4.07 1.57
CA GLU A 47 10.74 4.22 0.88
C GLU A 47 10.72 3.55 -0.49
N TYR A 48 10.09 2.39 -0.59
CA TYR A 48 9.98 1.67 -1.85
C TYR A 48 9.21 2.50 -2.89
N VAL A 49 8.10 3.11 -2.50
CA VAL A 49 7.32 4.00 -3.37
C VAL A 49 8.14 5.23 -3.76
N ALA A 50 8.90 5.79 -2.84
CA ALA A 50 9.76 6.94 -3.13
C ALA A 50 10.80 6.63 -4.20
N HIS A 51 11.17 5.36 -4.36
CA HIS A 51 12.11 4.91 -5.38
C HIS A 51 11.42 4.29 -6.60
N GLY A 52 10.14 4.57 -6.80
CA GLY A 52 9.42 4.18 -8.00
C GLY A 52 8.27 3.20 -7.80
N GLY A 53 8.25 2.45 -6.71
CA GLY A 53 7.14 1.53 -6.41
C GLY A 53 6.91 0.43 -7.45
N VAL A 54 7.98 -0.05 -8.08
CA VAL A 54 7.88 -1.03 -9.16
C VAL A 54 7.08 -2.25 -8.72
N GLY A 55 6.08 -2.61 -9.54
CA GLY A 55 5.25 -3.79 -9.30
C GLY A 55 4.06 -3.55 -8.38
N LEU A 56 3.98 -2.38 -7.73
CA LEU A 56 2.83 -2.06 -6.87
C LEU A 56 1.63 -1.62 -7.69
N HIS A 57 0.46 -2.08 -7.26
CA HIS A 57 -0.82 -1.62 -7.78
C HIS A 57 -0.95 -0.11 -7.57
N ASN A 58 -1.57 0.60 -8.52
CA ASN A 58 -1.74 2.06 -8.42
C ASN A 58 -2.45 2.48 -7.14
N LEU A 59 -3.46 1.72 -6.70
CA LEU A 59 -4.16 2.02 -5.45
C LEU A 59 -3.21 1.95 -4.25
N ALA A 60 -2.29 1.00 -4.24
CA ALA A 60 -1.32 0.87 -3.17
C ALA A 60 -0.34 2.05 -3.16
N ILE A 61 0.12 2.47 -4.33
CA ILE A 61 1.02 3.63 -4.44
C ILE A 61 0.33 4.88 -3.89
N GLU A 62 -0.90 5.15 -4.32
CA GLU A 62 -1.63 6.32 -3.85
C GLU A 62 -1.90 6.26 -2.35
N ALA A 63 -2.24 5.07 -1.85
CA ALA A 63 -2.49 4.89 -0.42
C ALA A 63 -1.23 5.16 0.41
N VAL A 64 -0.08 4.64 -0.04
CA VAL A 64 1.19 4.87 0.65
C VAL A 64 1.52 6.36 0.72
N ASN A 65 1.22 7.10 -0.34
CA ASN A 65 1.46 8.55 -0.36
C ASN A 65 0.61 9.31 0.66
N ARG A 66 -0.45 8.70 1.18
CA ARG A 66 -1.29 9.29 2.22
C ARG A 66 -0.90 8.90 3.65
N LEU A 67 0.05 7.99 3.80
CA LEU A 67 0.49 7.55 5.13
C LEU A 67 1.27 8.65 5.83
N HIS A 68 1.16 8.69 7.13
CA HIS A 68 1.83 9.66 7.99
C HIS A 68 2.91 9.03 8.83
#